data_320099a47e4c1e3b83cb72a6040473e7
#
_entry.id   320099a47e4c1e3b83cb72a6040473e7
#
_cell.length_a   1.000
_cell.length_b   1.000
_cell.length_c   1.000
_cell.angle_alpha   90.00
_cell.angle_beta   90.00
_cell.angle_gamma   90.00
#
_symmetry.space_group_name_H-M   'P 1'
#
loop_
_entity.id
_entity.type
_entity.pdbx_description
1 polymer ?
#
loop_
_entity_poly.entity_id
_entity_poly.type
_entity_poly.pdbx_seq_one_letter_code
_entity_poly.pdbx_strand_id
1 'polypeptide(L)'
;HFQNGKYNFIGQKGDTYPQQKPLNENAISIMMDAQMLLNGISRSLFATADDELRPVMNGIYFDIHTDDLTFVASDGHKLVRLRNLSVKSPERASFILPKKPANLLKGLLSKEGEMVSIKFDDNNAYINCVNFEMVCRLIEGRYPNYNSVIPQENPFKVTIDRISFLNALKRVSVFSNPA
;
A
#
# COMPACT_ATOMS: atom_id res chain seq x y z
N HIS A 1 -40.15 -0.71 6.89
CA HIS A 1 -41.08 0.17 7.61
C HIS A 1 -40.32 0.89 8.71
N PHE A 2 -40.56 2.18 8.82
CA PHE A 2 -40.04 3.06 9.84
C PHE A 2 -41.21 3.63 10.62
N GLN A 3 -41.03 4.11 11.86
CA GLN A 3 -42.16 4.55 12.71
C GLN A 3 -43.09 5.56 12.02
N ASN A 4 -42.54 6.44 11.17
CA ASN A 4 -43.28 7.49 10.48
C ASN A 4 -43.13 7.48 8.96
N GLY A 5 -42.74 6.34 8.34
CA GLY A 5 -42.55 6.29 6.91
C GLY A 5 -42.24 4.90 6.36
N LYS A 6 -42.26 4.83 5.03
CA LYS A 6 -41.88 3.64 4.25
C LYS A 6 -40.85 4.05 3.21
N TYR A 7 -39.70 3.36 3.22
CA TYR A 7 -38.68 3.50 2.19
C TYR A 7 -38.68 2.25 1.30
N ASN A 8 -38.59 2.46 0.01
CA ASN A 8 -38.45 1.39 -0.97
C ASN A 8 -37.07 1.52 -1.62
N PHE A 9 -36.30 0.44 -1.61
CA PHE A 9 -35.01 0.35 -2.29
C PHE A 9 -35.13 -0.63 -3.43
N ILE A 10 -34.60 -0.26 -4.58
CA ILE A 10 -34.49 -1.16 -5.73
C ILE A 10 -33.25 -2.03 -5.49
N GLY A 11 -33.47 -3.33 -5.33
CA GLY A 11 -32.40 -4.31 -5.24
C GLY A 11 -32.05 -4.88 -6.61
N GLN A 12 -30.82 -5.35 -6.75
CA GLN A 12 -30.40 -6.17 -7.89
C GLN A 12 -30.37 -7.64 -7.47
N LYS A 13 -30.54 -8.54 -8.43
CA LYS A 13 -30.44 -9.98 -8.16
C LYS A 13 -29.00 -10.34 -7.80
N GLY A 14 -28.81 -11.24 -6.82
CA GLY A 14 -27.50 -11.63 -6.33
C GLY A 14 -26.66 -12.39 -7.38
N ASP A 15 -27.29 -13.01 -8.38
CA ASP A 15 -26.63 -13.67 -9.51
C ASP A 15 -25.91 -12.70 -10.45
N THR A 16 -26.26 -11.41 -10.40
CA THR A 16 -25.56 -10.35 -11.14
C THR A 16 -24.32 -9.81 -10.43
N TYR A 17 -24.06 -10.24 -9.16
CA TYR A 17 -22.88 -9.84 -8.43
C TYR A 17 -21.61 -10.43 -9.09
N PRO A 18 -20.55 -9.63 -9.30
CA PRO A 18 -19.33 -10.12 -9.95
C PRO A 18 -18.73 -11.29 -9.15
N GLN A 19 -18.55 -12.41 -9.82
CA GLN A 19 -17.88 -13.55 -9.20
C GLN A 19 -16.37 -13.30 -9.12
N GLN A 20 -15.79 -13.71 -7.99
CA GLN A 20 -14.34 -13.65 -7.80
C GLN A 20 -13.68 -14.65 -8.76
N LYS A 21 -12.68 -14.18 -9.52
CA LYS A 21 -11.86 -15.06 -10.34
C LYS A 21 -10.80 -15.69 -9.46
N PRO A 22 -10.62 -17.02 -9.49
CA PRO A 22 -9.53 -17.65 -8.75
C PRO A 22 -8.18 -17.09 -9.22
N LEU A 23 -7.22 -17.00 -8.29
CA LEU A 23 -5.83 -16.74 -8.65
C LEU A 23 -5.27 -17.85 -9.53
N ASN A 24 -4.27 -17.52 -10.32
CA ASN A 24 -3.59 -18.52 -11.16
C ASN A 24 -2.79 -19.54 -10.32
N GLU A 25 -2.33 -20.62 -10.95
CA GLU A 25 -1.61 -21.71 -10.28
C GLU A 25 -0.25 -21.26 -9.70
N ASN A 26 0.31 -20.17 -10.19
CA ASN A 26 1.59 -19.60 -9.74
C ASN A 26 1.40 -18.51 -8.66
N ALA A 27 0.24 -18.44 -8.04
CA ALA A 27 -0.03 -17.43 -7.02
C ALA A 27 0.87 -17.61 -5.80
N ILE A 28 1.51 -16.51 -5.39
CA ILE A 28 2.41 -16.46 -4.25
C ILE A 28 1.62 -16.07 -3.01
N SER A 29 1.99 -16.65 -1.87
CA SER A 29 1.36 -16.35 -0.57
C SER A 29 2.42 -15.88 0.43
N ILE A 30 2.16 -14.75 1.06
CA ILE A 30 2.96 -14.22 2.17
C ILE A 30 2.07 -13.98 3.38
N MET A 31 2.66 -14.12 4.57
CA MET A 31 1.99 -13.80 5.83
C MET A 31 2.80 -12.74 6.59
N MET A 32 2.09 -11.83 7.22
CA MET A 32 2.70 -10.77 8.00
C MET A 32 1.76 -10.26 9.09
N ASP A 33 2.32 -9.58 10.07
CA ASP A 33 1.56 -8.89 11.11
C ASP A 33 0.77 -7.72 10.52
N ALA A 34 -0.49 -7.54 10.95
CA ALA A 34 -1.40 -6.50 10.46
C ALA A 34 -0.87 -5.08 10.73
N GLN A 35 -0.24 -4.87 11.88
CA GLN A 35 0.33 -3.57 12.23
C GLN A 35 1.57 -3.26 11.38
N MET A 36 2.34 -4.28 11.01
CA MET A 36 3.46 -4.12 10.10
C MET A 36 2.99 -3.73 8.70
N LEU A 37 1.95 -4.38 8.17
CA LEU A 37 1.34 -4.00 6.88
C LEU A 37 0.75 -2.59 6.95
N LEU A 38 0.03 -2.26 8.02
CA LEU A 38 -0.52 -0.92 8.26
C LEU A 38 0.57 0.16 8.28
N ASN A 39 1.70 -0.11 8.95
CA ASN A 39 2.86 0.77 8.97
C ASN A 39 3.47 0.96 7.58
N GLY A 40 3.65 -0.13 6.83
CA GLY A 40 4.16 -0.12 5.47
C GLY A 40 3.32 0.78 4.57
N ILE A 41 2.01 0.53 4.54
CA ILE A 41 1.05 1.32 3.76
C ILE A 41 1.02 2.78 4.21
N SER A 42 0.86 3.04 5.51
CA SER A 42 0.70 4.41 6.03
C SER A 42 1.91 5.30 5.79
N ARG A 43 3.11 4.72 5.81
CA ARG A 43 4.36 5.45 5.59
C ARG A 43 4.74 5.60 4.12
N SER A 44 4.10 4.86 3.22
CA SER A 44 4.41 4.89 1.78
C SER A 44 3.35 5.60 0.96
N LEU A 45 2.09 5.50 1.36
CA LEU A 45 0.93 5.93 0.57
C LEU A 45 0.98 7.41 0.13
N PHE A 46 1.49 8.32 0.98
CA PHE A 46 1.57 9.75 0.65
C PHE A 46 2.57 10.06 -0.47
N ALA A 47 3.48 9.14 -0.75
CA ALA A 47 4.50 9.29 -1.79
C ALA A 47 4.08 8.71 -3.14
N THR A 48 2.91 8.06 -3.25
CA THR A 48 2.37 7.59 -4.54
C THR A 48 2.00 8.76 -5.44
N ALA A 49 2.12 8.56 -6.75
CA ALA A 49 1.68 9.53 -7.74
C ALA A 49 0.15 9.50 -7.96
N ASP A 50 -0.34 10.50 -8.67
CA ASP A 50 -1.63 10.52 -9.36
C ASP A 50 -1.35 10.95 -10.81
N ASP A 51 -0.75 10.06 -11.61
CA ASP A 51 -0.21 10.36 -12.94
C ASP A 51 -0.69 9.29 -13.94
N GLU A 52 -1.51 9.71 -14.90
CA GLU A 52 -2.04 8.81 -15.94
C GLU A 52 -0.96 8.31 -16.92
N LEU A 53 0.12 9.07 -17.09
CA LEU A 53 1.22 8.70 -17.98
C LEU A 53 2.16 7.67 -17.34
N ARG A 54 2.17 7.57 -16.02
CA ARG A 54 3.02 6.65 -15.25
C ARG A 54 2.20 5.84 -14.24
N PRO A 55 1.23 5.02 -14.69
CA PRO A 55 0.30 4.32 -13.82
C PRO A 55 0.98 3.42 -12.78
N VAL A 56 2.15 2.88 -13.07
CA VAL A 56 2.93 2.05 -12.12
C VAL A 56 3.34 2.82 -10.85
N MET A 57 3.39 4.16 -10.89
CA MET A 57 3.70 5.00 -9.73
C MET A 57 2.45 5.38 -8.90
N ASN A 58 1.24 5.04 -9.37
CA ASN A 58 -0.03 5.33 -8.68
C ASN A 58 -0.37 4.30 -7.59
N GLY A 59 0.61 3.54 -7.14
CA GLY A 59 0.48 2.53 -6.11
C GLY A 59 1.74 2.35 -5.27
N ILE A 60 1.63 1.51 -4.27
CA ILE A 60 2.75 1.09 -3.43
C ILE A 60 3.34 -0.18 -4.03
N TYR A 61 4.62 -0.15 -4.36
CA TYR A 61 5.37 -1.32 -4.80
C TYR A 61 5.82 -2.15 -3.61
N PHE A 62 5.44 -3.41 -3.61
CA PHE A 62 5.87 -4.43 -2.67
C PHE A 62 6.99 -5.22 -3.34
N ASP A 63 8.22 -4.99 -2.89
CA ASP A 63 9.42 -5.71 -3.36
C ASP A 63 9.75 -6.79 -2.33
N ILE A 64 9.41 -8.02 -2.66
CA ILE A 64 9.46 -9.18 -1.77
C ILE A 64 10.72 -9.98 -2.10
N HIS A 65 11.57 -10.13 -1.10
CA HIS A 65 12.75 -10.98 -1.14
C HIS A 65 12.60 -12.16 -0.20
N THR A 66 13.53 -13.11 -0.26
CA THR A 66 13.54 -14.27 0.65
C THR A 66 13.61 -13.89 2.12
N ASP A 67 14.31 -12.80 2.44
CA ASP A 67 14.63 -12.38 3.80
C ASP A 67 14.00 -11.06 4.23
N ASP A 68 13.33 -10.36 3.31
CA ASP A 68 12.70 -9.06 3.62
C ASP A 68 11.57 -8.70 2.66
N LEU A 69 10.75 -7.77 3.12
CA LEU A 69 9.77 -7.06 2.32
C LEU A 69 10.09 -5.56 2.34
N THR A 70 10.20 -4.97 1.17
CA THR A 70 10.41 -3.54 1.02
C THR A 70 9.17 -2.89 0.39
N PHE A 71 8.62 -1.88 1.06
CA PHE A 71 7.56 -1.02 0.54
C PHE A 71 8.20 0.19 -0.14
N VAL A 72 7.83 0.46 -1.37
CA VAL A 72 8.34 1.59 -2.13
C VAL A 72 7.19 2.39 -2.72
N ALA A 73 7.28 3.70 -2.64
CA ALA A 73 6.39 4.61 -3.34
C ALA A 73 7.16 5.86 -3.79
N SER A 74 6.85 6.37 -4.98
CA SER A 74 7.44 7.57 -5.52
C SER A 74 6.50 8.23 -6.51
N ASP A 75 6.55 9.56 -6.60
CA ASP A 75 5.89 10.37 -7.64
C ASP A 75 6.89 11.03 -8.60
N GLY A 76 8.19 10.69 -8.45
CA GLY A 76 9.29 11.28 -9.20
C GLY A 76 9.96 12.47 -8.50
N HIS A 77 9.32 13.09 -7.51
CA HIS A 77 9.87 14.20 -6.71
C HIS A 77 10.26 13.76 -5.29
N LYS A 78 9.52 12.81 -4.74
CA LYS A 78 9.80 12.19 -3.44
C LYS A 78 9.80 10.67 -3.59
N LEU A 79 10.58 10.01 -2.76
CA LEU A 79 10.66 8.55 -2.70
C LEU A 79 10.65 8.10 -1.25
N VAL A 80 9.82 7.11 -0.96
CA VAL A 80 9.85 6.38 0.31
C VAL A 80 10.29 4.95 0.04
N ARG A 81 11.23 4.47 0.82
CA ARG A 81 11.64 3.06 0.91
C ARG A 81 11.59 2.63 2.36
N LEU A 82 10.71 1.71 2.69
CA LEU A 82 10.59 1.12 4.01
C LEU A 82 10.86 -0.37 3.93
N ARG A 83 11.97 -0.82 4.52
CA ARG A 83 12.38 -2.22 4.54
C ARG A 83 11.99 -2.89 5.85
N ASN A 84 11.38 -4.06 5.78
CA ASN A 84 11.03 -4.90 6.92
C ASN A 84 11.72 -6.26 6.79
N LEU A 85 12.46 -6.67 7.83
CA LEU A 85 13.26 -7.91 7.88
C LEU A 85 12.51 -9.09 8.51
N SER A 86 11.29 -8.89 9.00
CA SER A 86 10.53 -9.96 9.66
C SER A 86 9.66 -10.77 8.70
N VAL A 87 9.42 -10.29 7.48
CA VAL A 87 8.69 -11.02 6.45
C VAL A 87 9.65 -11.88 5.65
N LYS A 88 9.30 -13.14 5.49
CA LYS A 88 10.03 -14.09 4.67
C LYS A 88 9.13 -14.61 3.56
N SER A 89 9.72 -14.83 2.39
CA SER A 89 9.05 -15.43 1.26
C SER A 89 9.86 -16.62 0.74
N PRO A 90 9.22 -17.68 0.21
CA PRO A 90 9.95 -18.78 -0.40
C PRO A 90 10.73 -18.37 -1.65
N GLU A 91 10.28 -17.32 -2.32
CA GLU A 91 10.87 -16.81 -3.56
C GLU A 91 10.74 -15.29 -3.66
N ARG A 92 11.48 -14.72 -4.61
CA ARG A 92 11.38 -13.29 -4.94
C ARG A 92 10.10 -13.05 -5.73
N ALA A 93 9.36 -12.05 -5.30
CA ALA A 93 8.14 -11.64 -5.96
C ALA A 93 7.93 -10.13 -5.82
N SER A 94 7.02 -9.59 -6.58
CA SER A 94 6.65 -8.20 -6.42
C SER A 94 5.27 -7.92 -6.98
N PHE A 95 4.61 -6.91 -6.44
CA PHE A 95 3.37 -6.40 -7.00
C PHE A 95 3.20 -4.91 -6.66
N ILE A 96 2.31 -4.24 -7.38
CA ILE A 96 1.98 -2.83 -7.15
C ILE A 96 0.54 -2.75 -6.66
N LEU A 97 0.37 -2.41 -5.38
CA LEU A 97 -0.94 -2.21 -4.77
C LEU A 97 -1.47 -0.82 -5.11
N PRO A 98 -2.62 -0.69 -5.80
CA PRO A 98 -3.16 0.60 -6.16
C PRO A 98 -3.52 1.46 -4.93
N LYS A 99 -3.49 2.78 -5.11
CA LYS A 99 -3.76 3.77 -4.06
C LYS A 99 -5.12 3.60 -3.36
N LYS A 100 -6.20 3.30 -4.13
CA LYS A 100 -7.54 3.08 -3.55
C LYS A 100 -7.60 1.87 -2.62
N PRO A 101 -7.23 0.65 -3.04
CA PRO A 101 -7.11 -0.50 -2.15
C PRO A 101 -6.22 -0.25 -0.94
N ALA A 102 -5.07 0.42 -1.12
CA ALA A 102 -4.17 0.76 -0.01
C ALA A 102 -4.85 1.66 1.05
N ASN A 103 -5.64 2.66 0.62
CA ASN A 103 -6.42 3.50 1.53
C ASN A 103 -7.50 2.72 2.29
N LEU A 104 -8.21 1.80 1.62
CA LEU A 104 -9.21 0.94 2.27
C LEU A 104 -8.55 0.04 3.31
N LEU A 105 -7.45 -0.62 2.96
CA LEU A 105 -6.69 -1.46 3.88
C LEU A 105 -6.21 -0.69 5.10
N LYS A 106 -5.71 0.53 4.93
CA LYS A 106 -5.30 1.38 6.06
C LYS A 106 -6.43 1.58 7.07
N GLY A 107 -7.67 1.76 6.60
CA GLY A 107 -8.85 1.89 7.46
C GLY A 107 -9.26 0.59 8.14
N LEU A 108 -9.18 -0.53 7.43
CA LEU A 108 -9.54 -1.86 7.94
C LEU A 108 -8.49 -2.37 8.94
N LEU A 109 -7.21 -2.36 8.57
CA LEU A 109 -6.10 -2.87 9.38
C LEU A 109 -5.91 -2.12 10.70
N SER A 110 -6.38 -0.87 10.81
CA SER A 110 -6.31 -0.11 12.06
C SER A 110 -7.09 -0.75 13.22
N LYS A 111 -8.02 -1.66 12.92
CA LYS A 111 -8.86 -2.38 13.87
C LYS A 111 -8.41 -3.84 14.07
N GLU A 112 -7.40 -4.27 13.33
CA GLU A 112 -6.88 -5.65 13.38
C GLU A 112 -5.59 -5.71 14.20
N GLY A 113 -5.46 -6.75 15.01
CA GLY A 113 -4.26 -7.01 15.81
C GLY A 113 -3.56 -8.32 15.45
N GLU A 114 -3.96 -8.98 14.37
CA GLU A 114 -3.56 -10.33 14.02
C GLU A 114 -2.79 -10.42 12.71
N MET A 115 -2.52 -11.65 12.27
CA MET A 115 -1.81 -11.93 11.03
C MET A 115 -2.69 -11.68 9.80
N VAL A 116 -2.07 -11.17 8.76
CA VAL A 116 -2.66 -10.97 7.44
C VAL A 116 -2.02 -11.93 6.45
N SER A 117 -2.84 -12.64 5.70
CA SER A 117 -2.40 -13.42 4.55
C SER A 117 -2.64 -12.63 3.27
N ILE A 118 -1.60 -12.46 2.45
CA ILE A 118 -1.72 -11.89 1.11
C ILE A 118 -1.37 -12.96 0.10
N LYS A 119 -2.33 -13.34 -0.74
CA LYS A 119 -2.13 -14.19 -1.90
C LYS A 119 -2.30 -13.35 -3.16
N PHE A 120 -1.37 -13.43 -4.08
CA PHE A 120 -1.40 -12.61 -5.28
C PHE A 120 -0.83 -13.34 -6.49
N ASP A 121 -1.29 -12.92 -7.66
CA ASP A 121 -0.74 -13.23 -8.97
C ASP A 121 -0.38 -11.93 -9.72
N ASP A 122 -0.15 -12.00 -11.01
CA ASP A 122 0.22 -10.83 -11.82
C ASP A 122 -0.86 -9.74 -11.87
N ASN A 123 -2.14 -10.10 -11.63
CA ASN A 123 -3.28 -9.24 -11.87
C ASN A 123 -4.07 -8.90 -10.60
N ASN A 124 -4.12 -9.81 -9.63
CA ASN A 124 -5.02 -9.70 -8.48
C ASN A 124 -4.30 -10.01 -7.18
N ALA A 125 -4.78 -9.41 -6.10
CA ALA A 125 -4.39 -9.76 -4.74
C ALA A 125 -5.62 -10.05 -3.89
N TYR A 126 -5.52 -11.11 -3.09
CA TYR A 126 -6.46 -11.52 -2.05
C TYR A 126 -5.81 -11.28 -0.71
N ILE A 127 -6.42 -10.45 0.09
CA ILE A 127 -5.90 -10.02 1.40
C ILE A 127 -6.90 -10.46 2.45
N ASN A 128 -6.50 -11.44 3.26
CA ASN A 128 -7.35 -12.08 4.23
C ASN A 128 -6.90 -11.77 5.65
N CYS A 129 -7.81 -11.27 6.45
CA CYS A 129 -7.73 -11.13 7.88
C CYS A 129 -8.85 -11.94 8.55
N VAL A 130 -8.86 -11.99 9.88
CA VAL A 130 -9.90 -12.72 10.62
C VAL A 130 -11.30 -12.17 10.34
N ASN A 131 -11.43 -10.84 10.23
CA ASN A 131 -12.71 -10.16 10.14
C ASN A 131 -13.09 -9.69 8.73
N PHE A 132 -12.18 -9.76 7.78
CA PHE A 132 -12.47 -9.35 6.40
C PHE A 132 -11.61 -10.09 5.36
N GLU A 133 -12.16 -10.16 4.18
CA GLU A 133 -11.46 -10.52 2.95
C GLU A 133 -11.57 -9.37 1.97
N MET A 134 -10.44 -8.98 1.37
CA MET A 134 -10.41 -7.98 0.32
C MET A 134 -9.75 -8.53 -0.92
N VAL A 135 -10.43 -8.35 -2.05
CA VAL A 135 -9.90 -8.68 -3.38
C VAL A 135 -9.68 -7.38 -4.13
N CYS A 136 -8.53 -7.23 -4.75
CA CYS A 136 -8.25 -6.06 -5.58
C CYS A 136 -7.44 -6.43 -6.81
N ARG A 137 -7.65 -5.66 -7.90
CA ARG A 137 -6.80 -5.72 -9.07
C ARG A 137 -5.51 -4.95 -8.78
N LEU A 138 -4.39 -5.50 -9.20
CA LEU A 138 -3.07 -4.89 -9.09
C LEU A 138 -2.78 -3.98 -10.30
N ILE A 139 -1.81 -3.09 -10.16
CA ILE A 139 -1.31 -2.30 -11.29
C ILE A 139 -0.29 -3.15 -12.04
N GLU A 140 -0.58 -3.38 -13.32
CA GLU A 140 0.29 -4.12 -14.22
C GLU A 140 1.48 -3.28 -14.65
N GLY A 141 2.64 -3.91 -14.80
CA GLY A 141 3.85 -3.28 -15.31
C GLY A 141 5.04 -3.37 -14.36
N ARG A 142 6.20 -2.96 -14.86
CA ARG A 142 7.46 -2.98 -14.11
C ARG A 142 7.65 -1.68 -13.36
N TYR A 143 7.79 -1.76 -12.03
CA TYR A 143 8.15 -0.60 -11.21
C TYR A 143 9.57 -0.11 -11.57
N PRO A 144 9.81 1.22 -11.62
CA PRO A 144 11.14 1.78 -11.90
C PRO A 144 12.21 1.29 -10.92
N ASN A 145 13.47 1.23 -11.37
CA ASN A 145 14.58 0.89 -10.48
C ASN A 145 14.81 2.02 -9.47
N TYR A 146 14.13 1.93 -8.33
CA TYR A 146 14.19 2.93 -7.27
C TYR A 146 15.55 3.01 -6.60
N ASN A 147 16.35 1.95 -6.62
CA ASN A 147 17.68 1.96 -6.01
C ASN A 147 18.66 2.87 -6.75
N SER A 148 18.46 3.08 -8.05
CA SER A 148 19.35 3.93 -8.85
C SER A 148 19.23 5.41 -8.54
N VAL A 149 18.13 5.85 -7.95
CA VAL A 149 17.89 7.27 -7.63
C VAL A 149 18.16 7.61 -6.15
N ILE A 150 18.49 6.61 -5.33
CA ILE A 150 18.84 6.82 -3.93
C ILE A 150 20.35 7.14 -3.86
N PRO A 151 20.74 8.36 -3.42
CA PRO A 151 22.16 8.71 -3.28
C PRO A 151 22.88 7.78 -2.32
N GLN A 152 23.99 7.17 -2.73
CA GLN A 152 24.78 6.25 -1.91
C GLN A 152 25.90 6.98 -1.17
N GLU A 153 26.51 7.99 -1.81
CA GLU A 153 27.62 8.75 -1.26
C GLU A 153 27.17 10.16 -0.92
N ASN A 154 26.99 10.42 0.38
CA ASN A 154 26.67 11.73 0.87
C ASN A 154 27.83 12.27 1.70
N PRO A 155 28.49 13.38 1.27
CA PRO A 155 29.67 13.93 1.97
C PRO A 155 29.33 14.50 3.34
N PHE A 156 28.08 14.85 3.59
CA PHE A 156 27.62 15.44 4.84
C PHE A 156 26.53 14.61 5.49
N LYS A 157 26.61 14.48 6.82
CA LYS A 157 25.60 13.84 7.66
C LYS A 157 25.19 14.81 8.77
N VAL A 158 23.87 15.03 8.90
CA VAL A 158 23.29 15.83 9.98
C VAL A 158 22.45 14.94 10.87
N THR A 159 22.65 15.03 12.17
CA THR A 159 21.82 14.37 13.19
C THR A 159 21.04 15.42 13.93
N ILE A 160 19.70 15.30 13.94
CA ILE A 160 18.79 16.26 14.57
C ILE A 160 17.69 15.55 15.33
N ASP A 161 17.15 16.20 16.35
CA ASP A 161 15.94 15.71 17.03
C ASP A 161 14.73 15.83 16.10
N ARG A 162 14.07 14.71 15.87
CA ARG A 162 12.95 14.62 14.94
C ARG A 162 11.77 15.53 15.33
N ILE A 163 11.44 15.60 16.62
CA ILE A 163 10.29 16.39 17.10
C ILE A 163 10.56 17.88 16.97
N SER A 164 11.74 18.31 17.39
CA SER A 164 12.16 19.71 17.27
C SER A 164 12.20 20.17 15.82
N PHE A 165 12.73 19.34 14.93
CA PHE A 165 12.78 19.63 13.50
C PHE A 165 11.39 19.69 12.87
N LEU A 166 10.51 18.73 13.18
CA LEU A 166 9.12 18.72 12.70
C LEU A 166 8.38 19.97 13.14
N ASN A 167 8.53 20.40 14.39
CA ASN A 167 7.89 21.60 14.91
C ASN A 167 8.44 22.87 14.25
N ALA A 168 9.73 22.92 13.95
CA ALA A 168 10.32 24.02 13.20
C ALA A 168 9.75 24.11 11.78
N LEU A 169 9.68 22.97 11.06
CA LEU A 169 9.10 22.90 9.72
C LEU A 169 7.63 23.33 9.72
N LYS A 170 6.82 22.88 10.69
CA LYS A 170 5.42 23.32 10.81
C LYS A 170 5.27 24.81 11.00
N ARG A 171 6.15 25.45 11.77
CA ARG A 171 6.12 26.91 11.94
C ARG A 171 6.46 27.66 10.65
N VAL A 172 7.48 27.20 9.95
CA VAL A 172 7.94 27.87 8.71
C VAL A 172 6.97 27.62 7.56
N SER A 173 6.31 26.45 7.51
CA SER A 173 5.37 26.10 6.44
C SER A 173 4.17 27.05 6.35
N VAL A 174 3.82 27.75 7.43
CA VAL A 174 2.74 28.76 7.42
C VAL A 174 3.07 29.92 6.47
N PHE A 175 4.35 30.19 6.24
CA PHE A 175 4.84 31.26 5.36
C PHE A 175 5.25 30.77 3.97
N SER A 176 5.14 29.46 3.70
CA SER A 176 5.46 28.91 2.38
C SER A 176 4.26 29.02 1.44
N ASN A 177 4.51 29.48 0.21
CA ASN A 177 3.50 29.38 -0.83
C ASN A 177 3.39 27.92 -1.31
N PRO A 178 2.17 27.44 -1.62
CA PRO A 178 2.02 26.19 -2.35
C PRO A 178 2.74 26.31 -3.70
N ALA A 179 3.66 25.39 -3.98
CA ALA A 179 4.29 25.29 -5.29
C ALA A 179 3.36 24.60 -6.29
#